data_9db634ef30aa3dc983cc9096b33bc573
#
_entry.id   9db634ef30aa3dc983cc9096b33bc573
#
_cell.length_a   1.000
_cell.length_b   1.000
_cell.length_c   1.000
_cell.angle_alpha   90.00
_cell.angle_beta   90.00
_cell.angle_gamma   90.00
#
_symmetry.space_group_name_H-M   'P 1'
#
loop_
_entity.id
_entity.type
_entity.pdbx_description
1 polymer ?
#
loop_
_entity_poly.entity_id
_entity_poly.type
_entity_poly.pdbx_seq_one_letter_code
_entity_poly.pdbx_strand_id
1 'polypeptide(L)'
;MSIFEKLWAWLTDPANWTTTAGTPGIPQRLAEHLQYTAVAVLIAAVIAVPLGAYIGHTNRGTTFVVGLVNSFRALPELGLLILLVLSMGIVLAVEALTIALVLIAVPPLLAGTYAGVRNVDPAVVDAARGMGMRERDVLLKVELPNALPLVLGALRTAALQVIATASIAAFVTLGGLGRYVIDGLAFREFEQMAGGAVLIAALAVLVELVLIGVQRLVVPPGLRTHQVRRSR
;
A
#
# COMPACT_ATOMS: atom_id res chain seq x y z
N MET A 1 32.46 -17.99 7.76
CA MET A 1 31.27 -17.93 6.88
C MET A 1 30.98 -16.46 6.56
N SER A 2 30.80 -16.15 5.28
CA SER A 2 30.34 -14.82 4.86
C SER A 2 28.91 -14.56 5.35
N ILE A 3 28.48 -13.30 5.40
CA ILE A 3 27.09 -12.97 5.77
C ILE A 3 26.09 -13.61 4.80
N PHE A 4 26.45 -13.77 3.53
CA PHE A 4 25.63 -14.43 2.53
C PHE A 4 25.44 -15.91 2.77
N GLU A 5 26.47 -16.64 3.19
CA GLU A 5 26.37 -18.07 3.57
C GLU A 5 25.47 -18.27 4.79
N LYS A 6 25.61 -17.39 5.80
CA LYS A 6 24.76 -17.42 6.99
C LYS A 6 23.30 -17.10 6.67
N LEU A 7 23.06 -16.06 5.84
CA LEU A 7 21.73 -15.72 5.37
C LEU A 7 21.08 -16.88 4.61
N TRP A 8 21.83 -17.52 3.70
CA TRP A 8 21.32 -18.65 2.94
C TRP A 8 20.99 -19.83 3.86
N ALA A 9 21.88 -20.14 4.80
CA ALA A 9 21.64 -21.18 5.80
C ALA A 9 20.37 -20.88 6.61
N TRP A 10 20.18 -19.64 7.06
CA TRP A 10 18.99 -19.23 7.80
C TRP A 10 17.70 -19.34 6.97
N LEU A 11 17.71 -18.90 5.72
CA LEU A 11 16.55 -18.99 4.81
C LEU A 11 16.18 -20.43 4.45
N THR A 12 17.15 -21.35 4.43
CA THR A 12 16.94 -22.76 4.05
C THR A 12 16.76 -23.67 5.26
N ASP A 13 16.92 -23.18 6.49
CA ASP A 13 16.71 -23.97 7.69
C ASP A 13 15.22 -24.31 7.87
N PRO A 14 14.83 -25.61 7.86
CA PRO A 14 13.44 -26.02 8.07
C PRO A 14 12.83 -25.54 9.38
N ALA A 15 13.65 -25.31 10.42
CA ALA A 15 13.19 -24.80 11.70
C ALA A 15 12.53 -23.42 11.59
N ASN A 16 13.01 -22.56 10.69
CA ASN A 16 12.44 -21.22 10.46
C ASN A 16 11.12 -21.26 9.68
N TRP A 17 10.82 -22.35 8.96
CA TRP A 17 9.59 -22.53 8.19
C TRP A 17 8.49 -23.25 8.95
N THR A 18 8.79 -23.85 10.09
CA THR A 18 7.83 -24.58 10.90
C THR A 18 7.40 -23.75 12.10
N THR A 19 6.08 -23.69 12.33
CA THR A 19 5.56 -23.10 13.58
C THR A 19 5.66 -24.13 14.69
N THR A 20 6.43 -23.82 15.72
CA THR A 20 6.54 -24.62 16.95
C THR A 20 5.77 -23.93 18.10
N ALA A 21 5.56 -24.65 19.21
CA ALA A 21 4.84 -24.09 20.35
C ALA A 21 5.51 -22.80 20.87
N GLY A 22 4.88 -21.66 20.61
CA GLY A 22 5.36 -20.34 21.03
C GLY A 22 6.22 -19.57 20.02
N THR A 23 6.65 -20.18 18.89
CA THR A 23 7.47 -19.50 17.88
C THR A 23 6.86 -19.68 16.50
N PRO A 24 6.19 -18.62 15.96
CA PRO A 24 5.64 -18.64 14.61
C PRO A 24 6.73 -18.73 13.54
N GLY A 25 6.58 -19.68 12.60
CA GLY A 25 7.45 -19.81 11.44
C GLY A 25 7.19 -18.74 10.36
N ILE A 26 8.05 -18.72 9.32
CA ILE A 26 7.99 -17.77 8.20
C ILE A 26 6.60 -17.73 7.55
N PRO A 27 5.90 -18.84 7.24
CA PRO A 27 4.57 -18.78 6.62
C PRO A 27 3.52 -18.05 7.47
N GLN A 28 3.54 -18.26 8.79
CA GLN A 28 2.63 -17.57 9.69
C GLN A 28 2.94 -16.06 9.78
N ARG A 29 4.21 -15.70 9.91
CA ARG A 29 4.64 -14.29 9.89
C ARG A 29 4.32 -13.58 8.58
N LEU A 30 4.43 -14.29 7.47
CA LEU A 30 4.04 -13.82 6.15
C LEU A 30 2.53 -13.56 6.07
N ALA A 31 1.72 -14.49 6.57
CA ALA A 31 0.26 -14.35 6.61
C ALA A 31 -0.16 -13.13 7.46
N GLU A 32 0.42 -12.96 8.65
CA GLU A 32 0.18 -11.80 9.53
C GLU A 32 0.53 -10.49 8.80
N HIS A 33 1.69 -10.44 8.13
CA HIS A 33 2.16 -9.26 7.40
C HIS A 33 1.23 -8.89 6.24
N LEU A 34 0.80 -9.90 5.47
CA LEU A 34 -0.17 -9.74 4.39
C LEU A 34 -1.54 -9.28 4.92
N GLN A 35 -1.99 -9.81 6.05
CA GLN A 35 -3.24 -9.43 6.67
C GLN A 35 -3.24 -7.96 7.07
N TYR A 36 -2.19 -7.47 7.77
CA TYR A 36 -2.05 -6.06 8.12
C TYR A 36 -2.07 -5.16 6.87
N THR A 37 -1.30 -5.56 5.87
CA THR A 37 -1.23 -4.83 4.60
C THR A 37 -2.58 -4.78 3.88
N ALA A 38 -3.23 -5.93 3.70
CA ALA A 38 -4.48 -6.02 2.96
C ALA A 38 -5.59 -5.23 3.63
N VAL A 39 -5.75 -5.37 4.95
CA VAL A 39 -6.78 -4.65 5.72
C VAL A 39 -6.56 -3.14 5.60
N ALA A 40 -5.34 -2.66 5.80
CA ALA A 40 -5.03 -1.24 5.73
C ALA A 40 -5.27 -0.65 4.32
N VAL A 41 -4.79 -1.33 3.29
CA VAL A 41 -4.95 -0.89 1.89
C VAL A 41 -6.41 -0.90 1.45
N LEU A 42 -7.20 -1.91 1.85
CA LEU A 42 -8.63 -1.97 1.55
C LEU A 42 -9.40 -0.83 2.22
N ILE A 43 -9.17 -0.57 3.50
CA ILE A 43 -9.81 0.55 4.21
C ILE A 43 -9.41 1.87 3.55
N ALA A 44 -8.12 2.06 3.27
CA ALA A 44 -7.63 3.26 2.61
C ALA A 44 -8.27 3.45 1.23
N ALA A 45 -8.42 2.38 0.44
CA ALA A 45 -9.05 2.43 -0.88
C ALA A 45 -10.53 2.82 -0.80
N VAL A 46 -11.28 2.27 0.16
CA VAL A 46 -12.70 2.60 0.39
C VAL A 46 -12.88 4.08 0.74
N ILE A 47 -11.91 4.70 1.40
CA ILE A 47 -11.94 6.13 1.76
C ILE A 47 -11.39 7.00 0.62
N ALA A 48 -10.18 6.68 0.15
CA ALA A 48 -9.42 7.56 -0.73
C ALA A 48 -9.92 7.56 -2.18
N VAL A 49 -10.38 6.41 -2.68
CA VAL A 49 -10.85 6.33 -4.08
C VAL A 49 -12.12 7.14 -4.31
N PRO A 50 -13.21 7.00 -3.51
CA PRO A 50 -14.39 7.84 -3.69
C PRO A 50 -14.11 9.34 -3.49
N LEU A 51 -13.31 9.67 -2.47
CA LEU A 51 -12.95 11.06 -2.18
C LEU A 51 -12.10 11.67 -3.31
N GLY A 52 -11.08 10.95 -3.78
CA GLY A 52 -10.23 11.38 -4.90
C GLY A 52 -11.00 11.52 -6.20
N ALA A 53 -11.93 10.59 -6.48
CA ALA A 53 -12.81 10.66 -7.63
C ALA A 53 -13.73 11.88 -7.57
N TYR A 54 -14.35 12.14 -6.43
CA TYR A 54 -15.20 13.30 -6.23
C TYR A 54 -14.44 14.63 -6.43
N ILE A 55 -13.26 14.74 -5.82
CA ILE A 55 -12.44 15.95 -5.92
C ILE A 55 -11.91 16.11 -7.36
N GLY A 56 -11.52 15.03 -8.03
CA GLY A 56 -11.08 15.05 -9.44
C GLY A 56 -12.17 15.50 -10.39
N HIS A 57 -13.39 15.01 -10.21
CA HIS A 57 -14.57 15.33 -11.02
C HIS A 57 -15.05 16.78 -10.81
N THR A 58 -15.16 17.21 -9.54
CA THR A 58 -15.71 18.53 -9.22
C THR A 58 -14.68 19.65 -9.25
N ASN A 59 -13.40 19.31 -9.24
CA ASN A 59 -12.27 20.22 -9.06
C ASN A 59 -12.32 21.03 -7.74
N ARG A 60 -13.16 20.62 -6.79
CA ARG A 60 -13.29 21.25 -5.48
C ARG A 60 -12.42 20.53 -4.46
N GLY A 61 -11.59 21.26 -3.73
CA GLY A 61 -10.73 20.67 -2.69
C GLY A 61 -9.33 20.25 -3.13
N THR A 62 -8.84 20.69 -4.29
CA THR A 62 -7.48 20.41 -4.78
C THR A 62 -6.41 20.83 -3.77
N THR A 63 -6.55 22.03 -3.17
CA THR A 63 -5.63 22.53 -2.13
C THR A 63 -5.61 21.61 -0.91
N PHE A 64 -6.77 21.04 -0.55
CA PHE A 64 -6.87 20.07 0.53
C PHE A 64 -6.09 18.79 0.22
N VAL A 65 -6.23 18.24 -1.00
CA VAL A 65 -5.47 17.04 -1.43
C VAL A 65 -3.97 17.28 -1.36
N VAL A 66 -3.51 18.41 -1.93
CA VAL A 66 -2.09 18.76 -1.93
C VAL A 66 -1.57 18.97 -0.50
N GLY A 67 -2.32 19.68 0.33
CA GLY A 67 -1.98 19.90 1.73
C GLY A 67 -1.91 18.58 2.51
N LEU A 68 -2.91 17.71 2.36
CA LEU A 68 -2.97 16.41 3.03
C LEU A 68 -1.77 15.54 2.65
N VAL A 69 -1.50 15.37 1.35
CA VAL A 69 -0.38 14.55 0.85
C VAL A 69 0.96 15.05 1.41
N ASN A 70 1.17 16.36 1.43
CA ASN A 70 2.40 16.95 1.95
C ASN A 70 2.53 16.80 3.48
N SER A 71 1.43 16.97 4.21
CA SER A 71 1.41 16.82 5.67
C SER A 71 1.74 15.39 6.10
N PHE A 72 1.15 14.39 5.44
CA PHE A 72 1.39 12.99 5.80
C PHE A 72 2.81 12.51 5.49
N ARG A 73 3.48 13.08 4.49
CA ARG A 73 4.90 12.79 4.21
C ARG A 73 5.85 13.25 5.32
N ALA A 74 5.42 14.21 6.13
CA ALA A 74 6.23 14.74 7.23
C ALA A 74 6.05 13.96 8.54
N LEU A 75 5.06 13.05 8.63
CA LEU A 75 4.79 12.30 9.84
C LEU A 75 5.82 11.17 10.03
N PRO A 76 6.47 11.07 11.19
CA PRO A 76 7.32 9.93 11.53
C PRO A 76 6.44 8.70 11.79
N GLU A 77 6.46 7.73 10.88
CA GLU A 77 5.58 6.55 10.89
C GLU A 77 5.63 5.76 12.20
N LEU A 78 6.83 5.49 12.70
CA LEU A 78 7.02 4.82 13.99
C LEU A 78 6.52 5.67 15.17
N GLY A 79 6.76 6.99 15.12
CA GLY A 79 6.27 7.91 16.17
C GLY A 79 4.75 7.93 16.22
N LEU A 80 4.08 7.94 15.06
CA LEU A 80 2.63 7.88 14.97
C LEU A 80 2.08 6.58 15.58
N LEU A 81 2.68 5.42 15.23
CA LEU A 81 2.27 4.13 15.78
C LEU A 81 2.41 4.11 17.30
N ILE A 82 3.55 4.55 17.82
CA ILE A 82 3.80 4.58 19.30
C ILE A 82 2.77 5.49 19.99
N LEU A 83 2.50 6.68 19.46
CA LEU A 83 1.49 7.59 20.02
C LEU A 83 0.09 6.97 20.03
N LEU A 84 -0.30 6.28 18.95
CA LEU A 84 -1.59 5.58 18.88
C LEU A 84 -1.67 4.45 19.92
N VAL A 85 -0.63 3.62 20.04
CA VAL A 85 -0.60 2.54 21.02
C VAL A 85 -0.61 3.08 22.45
N LEU A 86 0.12 4.16 22.74
CA LEU A 86 0.10 4.79 24.06
C LEU A 86 -1.27 5.40 24.41
N SER A 87 -1.97 5.94 23.41
CA SER A 87 -3.29 6.54 23.63
C SER A 87 -4.43 5.53 23.72
N MET A 88 -4.35 4.42 22.95
CA MET A 88 -5.40 3.39 22.86
C MET A 88 -5.15 2.21 23.82
N GLY A 89 -3.92 2.03 24.27
CA GLY A 89 -3.47 0.89 25.05
C GLY A 89 -2.98 -0.28 24.20
N ILE A 90 -2.09 -1.09 24.78
CA ILE A 90 -1.45 -2.24 24.08
C ILE A 90 -2.45 -3.32 23.63
N VAL A 91 -3.59 -3.41 24.30
CA VAL A 91 -4.67 -4.34 23.95
C VAL A 91 -5.23 -4.05 22.55
N LEU A 92 -5.23 -2.77 22.14
CA LEU A 92 -5.69 -2.29 20.83
C LEU A 92 -4.52 -2.00 19.88
N ALA A 93 -3.39 -2.69 20.03
CA ALA A 93 -2.21 -2.46 19.19
C ALA A 93 -2.46 -2.80 17.71
N VAL A 94 -3.30 -3.78 17.40
CA VAL A 94 -3.66 -4.14 16.01
C VAL A 94 -4.48 -3.02 15.36
N GLU A 95 -5.43 -2.45 16.09
CA GLU A 95 -6.25 -1.32 15.66
C GLU A 95 -5.39 -0.07 15.46
N ALA A 96 -4.50 0.20 16.42
CA ALA A 96 -3.54 1.31 16.33
C ALA A 96 -2.62 1.18 15.12
N LEU A 97 -2.08 -0.03 14.86
CA LEU A 97 -1.31 -0.33 13.65
C LEU A 97 -2.15 -0.11 12.39
N THR A 98 -3.38 -0.63 12.37
CA THR A 98 -4.28 -0.49 11.22
C THR A 98 -4.55 0.98 10.91
N ILE A 99 -4.83 1.80 11.92
CA ILE A 99 -5.02 3.26 11.76
C ILE A 99 -3.75 3.90 11.19
N ALA A 100 -2.57 3.59 11.74
CA ALA A 100 -1.31 4.13 11.26
C ALA A 100 -1.07 3.80 9.78
N LEU A 101 -1.25 2.52 9.40
CA LEU A 101 -1.06 2.06 8.02
C LEU A 101 -2.10 2.64 7.05
N VAL A 102 -3.36 2.80 7.47
CA VAL A 102 -4.41 3.46 6.67
C VAL A 102 -4.05 4.92 6.41
N LEU A 103 -3.59 5.64 7.43
CA LEU A 103 -3.18 7.04 7.29
C LEU A 103 -2.02 7.21 6.31
N ILE A 104 -1.12 6.24 6.21
CA ILE A 104 -0.01 6.22 5.26
C ILE A 104 -0.48 5.86 3.84
N ALA A 105 -1.45 4.96 3.70
CA ALA A 105 -1.96 4.51 2.41
C ALA A 105 -2.91 5.50 1.73
N VAL A 106 -3.67 6.30 2.51
CA VAL A 106 -4.66 7.26 2.00
C VAL A 106 -4.06 8.31 1.06
N PRO A 107 -2.95 9.01 1.38
CA PRO A 107 -2.41 10.06 0.53
C PRO A 107 -2.06 9.64 -0.90
N PRO A 108 -1.27 8.56 -1.14
CA PRO A 108 -0.95 8.13 -2.49
C PRO A 108 -2.19 7.69 -3.28
N LEU A 109 -3.14 6.99 -2.64
CA LEU A 109 -4.40 6.57 -3.27
C LEU A 109 -5.27 7.77 -3.63
N LEU A 110 -5.42 8.73 -2.73
CA LEU A 110 -6.18 9.95 -2.94
C LEU A 110 -5.60 10.78 -4.09
N ALA A 111 -4.28 11.02 -4.05
CA ALA A 111 -3.59 11.79 -5.07
C ALA A 111 -3.66 11.14 -6.45
N GLY A 112 -3.44 9.82 -6.52
CA GLY A 112 -3.48 9.08 -7.78
C GLY A 112 -4.88 8.97 -8.37
N THR A 113 -5.91 8.80 -7.54
CA THR A 113 -7.30 8.79 -7.98
C THR A 113 -7.74 10.17 -8.47
N TYR A 114 -7.45 11.22 -7.68
CA TYR A 114 -7.67 12.59 -8.08
C TYR A 114 -7.02 12.91 -9.42
N ALA A 115 -5.73 12.62 -9.57
CA ALA A 115 -5.00 12.86 -10.80
C ALA A 115 -5.56 12.03 -11.96
N GLY A 116 -5.96 10.77 -11.71
CA GLY A 116 -6.55 9.89 -12.70
C GLY A 116 -7.82 10.48 -13.32
N VAL A 117 -8.76 10.90 -12.47
CA VAL A 117 -10.03 11.49 -12.91
C VAL A 117 -9.82 12.87 -13.55
N ARG A 118 -8.96 13.70 -12.95
CA ARG A 118 -8.67 15.05 -13.45
C ARG A 118 -8.01 15.07 -14.83
N ASN A 119 -7.24 14.04 -15.17
CA ASN A 119 -6.49 13.95 -16.42
C ASN A 119 -7.27 13.27 -17.56
N VAL A 120 -8.54 12.91 -17.38
CA VAL A 120 -9.40 12.45 -18.46
C VAL A 120 -9.55 13.57 -19.49
N ASP A 121 -9.50 13.21 -20.78
CA ASP A 121 -9.58 14.19 -21.87
C ASP A 121 -10.90 14.99 -21.78
N PRO A 122 -10.83 16.33 -21.64
CA PRO A 122 -12.03 17.16 -21.56
C PRO A 122 -12.99 16.96 -22.73
N ALA A 123 -12.48 16.67 -23.95
CA ALA A 123 -13.32 16.44 -25.11
C ALA A 123 -14.21 15.19 -24.94
N VAL A 124 -13.71 14.15 -24.27
CA VAL A 124 -14.49 12.95 -23.96
C VAL A 124 -15.57 13.23 -22.92
N VAL A 125 -15.23 14.03 -21.90
CA VAL A 125 -16.16 14.43 -20.83
C VAL A 125 -17.27 15.34 -21.40
N ASP A 126 -16.91 16.32 -22.24
CA ASP A 126 -17.86 17.26 -22.87
C ASP A 126 -18.78 16.54 -23.86
N ALA A 127 -18.26 15.56 -24.62
CA ALA A 127 -19.09 14.73 -25.50
C ALA A 127 -20.14 13.92 -24.70
N ALA A 128 -19.76 13.35 -23.54
CA ALA A 128 -20.67 12.63 -22.68
C ALA A 128 -21.78 13.55 -22.12
N ARG A 129 -21.42 14.75 -21.69
CA ARG A 129 -22.38 15.77 -21.24
C ARG A 129 -23.32 16.22 -22.39
N GLY A 130 -22.75 16.43 -23.59
CA GLY A 130 -23.51 16.77 -24.79
C GLY A 130 -24.55 15.72 -25.20
N MET A 131 -24.29 14.44 -24.89
CA MET A 131 -25.25 13.33 -25.06
C MET A 131 -26.31 13.26 -23.96
N GLY A 132 -26.33 14.21 -23.01
CA GLY A 132 -27.31 14.26 -21.92
C GLY A 132 -27.01 13.35 -20.73
N MET A 133 -25.78 12.88 -20.58
CA MET A 133 -25.40 12.09 -19.39
C MET A 133 -25.42 12.97 -18.14
N ARG A 134 -25.96 12.41 -17.03
CA ARG A 134 -25.91 13.05 -15.72
C ARG A 134 -24.47 13.03 -15.18
N GLU A 135 -24.08 14.02 -14.38
CA GLU A 135 -22.71 14.12 -13.81
C GLU A 135 -22.27 12.85 -13.11
N ARG A 136 -23.16 12.18 -12.39
CA ARG A 136 -22.85 10.87 -11.78
C ARG A 136 -22.51 9.79 -12.82
N ASP A 137 -23.24 9.79 -13.95
CA ASP A 137 -22.98 8.83 -15.03
C ASP A 137 -21.67 9.17 -15.76
N VAL A 138 -21.38 10.44 -15.94
CA VAL A 138 -20.09 10.92 -16.48
C VAL A 138 -18.95 10.42 -15.58
N LEU A 139 -19.02 10.63 -14.26
CA LEU A 139 -18.02 10.16 -13.33
C LEU A 139 -17.84 8.62 -13.38
N LEU A 140 -18.94 7.86 -13.24
CA LEU A 140 -18.86 6.42 -13.06
C LEU A 140 -18.62 5.64 -14.36
N LYS A 141 -19.13 6.14 -15.51
CA LYS A 141 -19.09 5.41 -16.79
C LYS A 141 -18.05 5.95 -17.76
N VAL A 142 -17.55 7.18 -17.54
CA VAL A 142 -16.57 7.81 -18.43
C VAL A 142 -15.26 8.09 -17.69
N GLU A 143 -15.29 8.91 -16.64
CA GLU A 143 -14.05 9.34 -16.00
C GLU A 143 -13.35 8.22 -15.23
N LEU A 144 -14.06 7.49 -14.35
CA LEU A 144 -13.46 6.42 -13.55
C LEU A 144 -12.86 5.27 -14.40
N PRO A 145 -13.54 4.75 -15.45
CA PRO A 145 -12.94 3.76 -16.32
C PRO A 145 -11.66 4.26 -17.02
N ASN A 146 -11.65 5.52 -17.46
CA ASN A 146 -10.46 6.13 -18.08
C ASN A 146 -9.35 6.42 -17.04
N ALA A 147 -9.69 6.70 -15.79
CA ALA A 147 -8.76 6.92 -14.70
C ALA A 147 -8.13 5.62 -14.15
N LEU A 148 -8.71 4.46 -14.45
CA LEU A 148 -8.37 3.16 -13.87
C LEU A 148 -6.86 2.83 -13.90
N PRO A 149 -6.10 3.10 -14.98
CA PRO A 149 -4.66 2.86 -15.00
C PRO A 149 -3.90 3.62 -13.89
N LEU A 150 -4.27 4.88 -13.64
CA LEU A 150 -3.66 5.71 -12.61
C LEU A 150 -4.11 5.32 -11.21
N VAL A 151 -5.37 4.97 -11.03
CA VAL A 151 -5.92 4.47 -9.76
C VAL A 151 -5.22 3.18 -9.34
N LEU A 152 -5.07 2.21 -10.27
CA LEU A 152 -4.35 0.96 -10.00
C LEU A 152 -2.86 1.19 -9.77
N GLY A 153 -2.24 2.15 -10.45
CA GLY A 153 -0.86 2.58 -10.17
C GLY A 153 -0.70 3.14 -8.77
N ALA A 154 -1.64 3.97 -8.32
CA ALA A 154 -1.67 4.51 -6.96
C ALA A 154 -1.90 3.42 -5.90
N LEU A 155 -2.76 2.43 -6.19
CA LEU A 155 -2.98 1.27 -5.33
C LEU A 155 -1.68 0.47 -5.13
N ARG A 156 -0.92 0.25 -6.21
CA ARG A 156 0.40 -0.41 -6.14
C ARG A 156 1.36 0.37 -5.24
N THR A 157 1.47 1.67 -5.46
CA THR A 157 2.33 2.54 -4.64
C THR A 157 1.94 2.47 -3.17
N ALA A 158 0.65 2.57 -2.85
CA ALA A 158 0.16 2.46 -1.48
C ALA A 158 0.44 1.09 -0.87
N ALA A 159 0.19 0.00 -1.61
CA ALA A 159 0.45 -1.37 -1.14
C ALA A 159 1.92 -1.60 -0.81
N LEU A 160 2.84 -1.18 -1.69
CA LEU A 160 4.28 -1.32 -1.47
C LEU A 160 4.75 -0.49 -0.27
N GLN A 161 4.24 0.74 -0.12
CA GLN A 161 4.54 1.58 1.04
C GLN A 161 4.06 0.93 2.33
N VAL A 162 2.82 0.41 2.35
CA VAL A 162 2.27 -0.27 3.52
C VAL A 162 3.06 -1.55 3.85
N ILE A 163 3.45 -2.37 2.85
CA ILE A 163 4.30 -3.55 3.08
C ILE A 163 5.61 -3.16 3.77
N ALA A 164 6.29 -2.13 3.29
CA ALA A 164 7.53 -1.68 3.90
C ALA A 164 7.31 -1.19 5.34
N THR A 165 6.26 -0.39 5.55
CA THR A 165 5.95 0.21 6.85
C THR A 165 5.36 -0.79 7.85
N ALA A 166 4.62 -1.82 7.42
CA ALA A 166 4.06 -2.83 8.31
C ALA A 166 5.11 -3.58 9.14
N SER A 167 6.39 -3.52 8.75
CA SER A 167 7.51 -4.04 9.55
C SER A 167 7.62 -3.38 10.94
N ILE A 168 7.14 -2.13 11.11
CA ILE A 168 7.14 -1.44 12.41
C ILE A 168 6.18 -2.06 13.43
N ALA A 169 5.25 -2.92 13.03
CA ALA A 169 4.36 -3.67 13.94
C ALA A 169 5.13 -4.41 15.04
N ALA A 170 6.33 -4.88 14.71
CA ALA A 170 7.20 -5.59 15.64
C ALA A 170 7.65 -4.75 16.85
N PHE A 171 7.73 -3.42 16.73
CA PHE A 171 8.07 -2.54 17.86
C PHE A 171 6.99 -2.50 18.96
N VAL A 172 5.75 -2.81 18.60
CA VAL A 172 4.62 -2.85 19.54
C VAL A 172 4.16 -4.29 19.79
N THR A 173 5.11 -5.23 19.77
CA THR A 173 4.93 -6.66 20.06
C THR A 173 4.01 -7.43 19.12
N LEU A 174 3.58 -6.83 18.02
CA LEU A 174 2.80 -7.50 17.00
C LEU A 174 3.66 -8.42 16.11
N GLY A 175 2.99 -9.27 15.36
CA GLY A 175 3.61 -10.22 14.44
C GLY A 175 4.08 -9.60 13.12
N GLY A 176 4.14 -10.44 12.10
CA GLY A 176 4.61 -10.09 10.77
C GLY A 176 6.11 -10.27 10.56
N LEU A 177 6.55 -10.10 9.31
CA LEU A 177 7.95 -10.30 8.92
C LEU A 177 8.93 -9.35 9.60
N GLY A 178 8.45 -8.19 10.07
CA GLY A 178 9.26 -7.22 10.83
C GLY A 178 9.84 -7.79 12.11
N ARG A 179 9.22 -8.83 12.70
CA ARG A 179 9.75 -9.52 13.89
C ARG A 179 11.16 -10.05 13.68
N TYR A 180 11.43 -10.66 12.52
CA TYR A 180 12.77 -11.15 12.21
C TYR A 180 13.82 -10.04 12.18
N VAL A 181 13.44 -8.85 11.67
CA VAL A 181 14.35 -7.70 11.62
C VAL A 181 14.61 -7.15 13.03
N ILE A 182 13.55 -6.92 13.81
CA ILE A 182 13.67 -6.28 15.13
C ILE A 182 14.28 -7.22 16.16
N ASP A 183 13.87 -8.49 16.19
CA ASP A 183 14.43 -9.48 17.11
C ASP A 183 15.88 -9.78 16.73
N GLY A 184 16.18 -9.95 15.43
CA GLY A 184 17.56 -10.14 14.95
C GLY A 184 18.47 -8.96 15.32
N LEU A 185 17.97 -7.74 15.30
CA LEU A 185 18.71 -6.56 15.78
C LEU A 185 18.93 -6.60 17.30
N ALA A 186 17.87 -6.92 18.05
CA ALA A 186 17.91 -6.94 19.53
C ALA A 186 18.86 -8.01 20.08
N PHE A 187 18.87 -9.20 19.46
CA PHE A 187 19.72 -10.34 19.85
C PHE A 187 21.05 -10.40 19.10
N ARG A 188 21.33 -9.46 18.19
CA ARG A 188 22.53 -9.42 17.33
C ARG A 188 22.66 -10.64 16.40
N GLU A 189 21.53 -11.21 16.00
CA GLU A 189 21.42 -12.28 15.03
C GLU A 189 21.29 -11.69 13.62
N PHE A 190 22.41 -11.29 13.05
CA PHE A 190 22.43 -10.54 11.78
C PHE A 190 21.92 -11.35 10.59
N GLU A 191 22.07 -12.67 10.61
CA GLU A 191 21.50 -13.59 9.62
C GLU A 191 19.96 -13.58 9.65
N GLN A 192 19.33 -13.58 10.83
CA GLN A 192 17.88 -13.46 10.98
C GLN A 192 17.40 -12.08 10.53
N MET A 193 18.09 -11.02 10.94
CA MET A 193 17.77 -9.64 10.53
C MET A 193 17.80 -9.50 8.99
N ALA A 194 18.87 -10.00 8.35
CA ALA A 194 19.00 -9.99 6.90
C ALA A 194 17.94 -10.85 6.22
N GLY A 195 17.64 -12.04 6.79
CA GLY A 195 16.56 -12.91 6.32
C GLY A 195 15.20 -12.23 6.34
N GLY A 196 14.86 -11.57 7.44
CA GLY A 196 13.63 -10.77 7.56
C GLY A 196 13.53 -9.66 6.51
N ALA A 197 14.62 -8.92 6.29
CA ALA A 197 14.66 -7.87 5.26
C ALA A 197 14.48 -8.43 3.84
N VAL A 198 15.12 -9.56 3.52
CA VAL A 198 14.96 -10.25 2.22
C VAL A 198 13.54 -10.76 2.04
N LEU A 199 12.92 -11.32 3.07
CA LEU A 199 11.52 -11.79 2.99
C LEU A 199 10.53 -10.63 2.77
N ILE A 200 10.72 -9.47 3.42
CA ILE A 200 9.89 -8.28 3.18
C ILE A 200 10.07 -7.78 1.75
N ALA A 201 11.31 -7.70 1.26
CA ALA A 201 11.59 -7.30 -0.11
C ALA A 201 11.00 -8.27 -1.14
N ALA A 202 11.13 -9.58 -0.92
CA ALA A 202 10.54 -10.61 -1.77
C ALA A 202 9.01 -10.52 -1.80
N LEU A 203 8.37 -10.29 -0.64
CA LEU A 203 6.94 -10.07 -0.53
C LEU A 203 6.50 -8.83 -1.33
N ALA A 204 7.23 -7.72 -1.20
CA ALA A 204 6.94 -6.49 -1.94
C ALA A 204 7.01 -6.72 -3.46
N VAL A 205 8.05 -7.40 -3.94
CA VAL A 205 8.19 -7.75 -5.36
C VAL A 205 7.07 -8.68 -5.82
N LEU A 206 6.71 -9.69 -5.02
CA LEU A 206 5.62 -10.61 -5.35
C LEU A 206 4.28 -9.87 -5.48
N VAL A 207 3.94 -9.03 -4.50
CA VAL A 207 2.70 -8.23 -4.53
C VAL A 207 2.71 -7.27 -5.72
N GLU A 208 3.84 -6.62 -6.01
CA GLU A 208 4.00 -5.76 -7.19
C GLU A 208 3.69 -6.52 -8.48
N LEU A 209 4.28 -7.70 -8.68
CA LEU A 209 4.04 -8.54 -9.86
C LEU A 209 2.57 -8.97 -9.98
N VAL A 210 1.95 -9.36 -8.86
CA VAL A 210 0.52 -9.71 -8.83
C VAL A 210 -0.34 -8.50 -9.22
N LEU A 211 -0.08 -7.32 -8.66
CA LEU A 211 -0.85 -6.11 -8.96
C LEU A 211 -0.62 -5.62 -10.40
N ILE A 212 0.59 -5.78 -10.97
CA ILE A 212 0.83 -5.57 -12.40
C ILE A 212 -0.01 -6.53 -13.24
N GLY A 213 -0.08 -7.80 -12.86
CA GLY A 213 -0.91 -8.80 -13.52
C GLY A 213 -2.39 -8.40 -13.50
N VAL A 214 -2.90 -8.04 -12.33
CA VAL A 214 -4.28 -7.53 -12.14
C VAL A 214 -4.52 -6.29 -13.02
N GLN A 215 -3.62 -5.33 -13.00
CA GLN A 215 -3.74 -4.12 -13.83
C GLN A 215 -3.81 -4.47 -15.33
N ARG A 216 -3.00 -5.42 -15.79
CA ARG A 216 -3.03 -5.88 -17.19
C ARG A 216 -4.33 -6.59 -17.56
N LEU A 217 -4.98 -7.26 -16.64
CA LEU A 217 -6.25 -7.93 -16.88
C LEU A 217 -7.43 -6.95 -16.89
N VAL A 218 -7.42 -6.00 -15.97
CA VAL A 218 -8.55 -5.08 -15.73
C VAL A 218 -8.53 -3.88 -16.69
N VAL A 219 -7.33 -3.36 -17.05
CA VAL A 219 -7.21 -2.18 -17.93
C VAL A 219 -7.30 -2.59 -19.40
N PRO A 220 -8.30 -2.07 -20.18
CA PRO A 220 -8.42 -2.33 -21.60
C PRO A 220 -7.18 -1.93 -22.41
N PRO A 221 -6.84 -2.66 -23.50
CA PRO A 221 -5.63 -2.38 -24.28
C PRO A 221 -5.54 -0.94 -24.81
N GLY A 222 -6.67 -0.33 -25.18
CA GLY A 222 -6.73 1.05 -25.68
C GLY A 222 -6.25 2.10 -24.68
N LEU A 223 -6.45 1.87 -23.36
CA LEU A 223 -6.01 2.78 -22.30
C LEU A 223 -4.53 2.60 -21.92
N ARG A 224 -3.91 1.48 -22.30
CA ARG A 224 -2.49 1.20 -22.02
C ARG A 224 -1.53 1.97 -22.93
N THR A 225 -1.93 2.29 -24.15
CA THR A 225 -1.07 2.87 -25.19
C THR A 225 -0.95 4.39 -25.14
N HIS A 226 -1.88 5.09 -24.51
CA HIS A 226 -1.85 6.56 -24.42
C HIS A 226 -0.75 7.12 -23.53
N GLN A 227 -0.19 6.35 -22.58
CA GLN A 227 0.90 6.80 -21.71
C GLN A 227 2.25 6.89 -22.45
N VAL A 228 2.50 6.06 -23.46
CA VAL A 228 3.78 6.03 -24.20
C VAL A 228 3.90 7.17 -25.23
N ARG A 229 2.80 7.75 -25.69
CA ARG A 229 2.80 8.79 -26.73
C ARG A 229 3.00 10.23 -26.22
N ARG A 230 2.81 10.48 -24.93
CA ARG A 230 3.03 11.81 -24.29
C ARG A 230 4.48 12.07 -23.85
N SER A 231 5.35 11.07 -23.95
CA SER A 231 6.78 11.18 -23.57
C SER A 231 7.74 11.30 -24.76
N ARG A 232 7.21 11.63 -25.97
CA ARG A 232 8.03 11.95 -27.14
C ARG A 232 7.73 13.33 -27.67
#